data_ae3d360f19569bbd4071288d89c2b0f3
#
_entry.id   ae3d360f19569bbd4071288d89c2b0f3
#
_cell.length_a   1.000
_cell.length_b   1.000
_cell.length_c   1.000
_cell.angle_alpha   90.00
_cell.angle_beta   90.00
_cell.angle_gamma   90.00
#
_symmetry.space_group_name_H-M   'P 1'
#
loop_
_entity.id
_entity.type
_entity.pdbx_description
1 polymer ?
#
loop_
_entity_poly.entity_id
_entity_poly.type
_entity_poly.pdbx_seq_one_letter_code
_entity_poly.pdbx_strand_id
1 'polypeptide(L)'
;GTPLSGHEVAQGYKDIKERSAVVRFKVKDEDAYILAWTTTPWTLPSNVALCVNPDETYVKVKTADGYTYYLAEALCDKILGGDKPPAPYEVVERYTGKELGGTGAEPFFDCAVDICAKQHKKGYYVVCDTYVTLTDGTGVVHIAPAFGEDDAKVGRKYDLPFVQLVDGKGNMTAETPYAGVFVKKADPMVLKDLDEKGLLFDAPKFEHSYPTCWR
;
A
#
# COMPACT_ATOMS: atom_id res chain seq x y z
N GLY A 1 17.86 1.10 13.55
CA GLY A 1 18.48 2.29 13.33
C GLY A 1 19.16 2.87 14.53
N THR A 2 20.26 3.41 14.31
CA THR A 2 21.04 4.07 15.33
C THR A 2 21.17 5.55 15.01
N PRO A 3 21.48 6.40 16.00
CA PRO A 3 21.66 7.83 15.73
C PRO A 3 22.74 8.12 14.69
N LEU A 4 23.78 7.31 14.63
CA LEU A 4 24.82 7.52 13.66
C LEU A 4 24.34 7.33 12.22
N SER A 5 23.31 6.56 12.02
CA SER A 5 22.77 6.30 10.71
C SER A 5 21.81 7.40 10.24
N GLY A 6 21.68 8.50 10.96
CA GLY A 6 20.78 9.58 10.58
C GLY A 6 21.04 10.09 9.19
N HIS A 7 22.31 10.34 8.85
CA HIS A 7 22.69 10.76 7.52
C HIS A 7 22.48 9.65 6.49
N GLU A 8 22.86 8.44 6.84
CA GLU A 8 22.66 7.27 5.99
C GLU A 8 21.17 6.98 5.80
N VAL A 9 20.38 7.17 6.83
CA VAL A 9 18.93 6.99 6.74
C VAL A 9 18.34 7.98 5.74
N ALA A 10 18.79 9.23 5.73
CA ALA A 10 18.32 10.22 4.78
C ALA A 10 18.62 9.81 3.34
N GLN A 11 19.80 9.24 3.08
CA GLN A 11 20.17 8.75 1.75
C GLN A 11 19.38 7.49 1.40
N GLY A 12 19.27 6.57 2.36
CA GLY A 12 18.48 5.37 2.20
C GLY A 12 17.01 5.68 1.95
N TYR A 13 16.51 6.72 2.57
CA TYR A 13 15.15 7.17 2.38
C TYR A 13 14.89 7.60 0.92
N LYS A 14 15.85 8.26 0.30
CA LYS A 14 15.75 8.60 -1.12
C LYS A 14 15.63 7.34 -1.96
N ASP A 15 16.46 6.34 -1.69
CA ASP A 15 16.41 5.07 -2.41
C ASP A 15 15.08 4.37 -2.20
N ILE A 16 14.55 4.39 -0.99
CA ILE A 16 13.25 3.82 -0.67
C ILE A 16 12.15 4.52 -1.45
N LYS A 17 12.19 5.86 -1.52
CA LYS A 17 11.23 6.62 -2.32
C LYS A 17 11.27 6.23 -3.78
N GLU A 18 12.46 5.95 -4.30
CA GLU A 18 12.61 5.51 -5.69
C GLU A 18 11.99 4.15 -5.93
N ARG A 19 11.70 3.40 -4.88
CA ARG A 19 11.05 2.10 -4.96
C ARG A 19 9.57 2.14 -4.63
N SER A 20 8.99 3.34 -4.66
CA SER A 20 7.56 3.47 -4.40
C SER A 20 6.76 2.66 -5.41
N ALA A 21 5.62 2.18 -4.97
CA ALA A 21 4.74 1.37 -5.79
C ALA A 21 3.29 1.70 -5.52
N VAL A 22 2.46 1.53 -6.55
CA VAL A 22 1.01 1.58 -6.42
C VAL A 22 0.51 0.17 -6.62
N VAL A 23 -0.24 -0.32 -5.65
CA VAL A 23 -0.71 -1.72 -5.65
C VAL A 23 -2.23 -1.78 -5.65
N ARG A 24 -2.77 -2.89 -6.18
CA ARG A 24 -4.21 -3.13 -6.33
C ARG A 24 -4.71 -4.00 -5.20
N PHE A 25 -5.52 -3.43 -4.31
CA PHE A 25 -6.22 -4.21 -3.29
C PHE A 25 -7.62 -4.54 -3.80
N LYS A 26 -7.90 -5.82 -4.00
CA LYS A 26 -9.22 -6.26 -4.48
C LYS A 26 -10.28 -5.94 -3.42
N VAL A 27 -11.34 -5.26 -3.85
CA VAL A 27 -12.49 -5.00 -2.97
C VAL A 27 -13.25 -6.31 -2.79
N LYS A 28 -13.65 -6.61 -1.54
CA LYS A 28 -14.45 -7.81 -1.26
C LYS A 28 -15.81 -7.68 -1.92
N ASP A 29 -16.24 -8.74 -2.60
CA ASP A 29 -17.56 -8.85 -3.22
C ASP A 29 -17.82 -7.84 -4.33
N GLU A 30 -16.79 -7.23 -4.89
CA GLU A 30 -16.92 -6.29 -6.00
C GLU A 30 -15.76 -6.46 -6.99
N ASP A 31 -16.04 -6.36 -8.28
CA ASP A 31 -15.00 -6.41 -9.31
C ASP A 31 -14.34 -5.04 -9.46
N ALA A 32 -13.63 -4.65 -8.43
CA ALA A 32 -12.96 -3.36 -8.35
C ALA A 32 -11.76 -3.46 -7.42
N TYR A 33 -10.85 -2.50 -7.53
CA TYR A 33 -9.62 -2.47 -6.75
C TYR A 33 -9.43 -1.10 -6.13
N ILE A 34 -8.88 -1.08 -4.93
CA ILE A 34 -8.43 0.16 -4.29
C ILE A 34 -6.96 0.30 -4.60
N LEU A 35 -6.56 1.44 -5.15
CA LEU A 35 -5.15 1.72 -5.42
C LEU A 35 -4.52 2.33 -4.17
N ALA A 36 -3.52 1.66 -3.62
CA ALA A 36 -2.78 2.12 -2.45
C ALA A 36 -1.32 2.32 -2.81
N TRP A 37 -0.69 3.30 -2.18
CA TRP A 37 0.69 3.65 -2.43
C TRP A 37 1.57 3.25 -1.25
N THR A 38 2.77 2.77 -1.54
CA THR A 38 3.75 2.44 -0.50
C THR A 38 5.15 2.79 -0.97
N THR A 39 6.00 3.14 -0.02
CA THR A 39 7.44 3.31 -0.25
C THR A 39 8.24 2.15 0.34
N THR A 40 7.57 1.22 0.99
CA THR A 40 8.21 0.07 1.65
C THR A 40 7.45 -1.21 1.32
N PRO A 41 7.62 -1.76 0.11
CA PRO A 41 6.90 -2.98 -0.28
C PRO A 41 7.07 -4.14 0.70
N TRP A 42 8.20 -4.20 1.40
CA TRP A 42 8.46 -5.25 2.38
C TRP A 42 7.49 -5.24 3.57
N THR A 43 6.75 -4.15 3.78
CA THR A 43 5.73 -4.10 4.83
C THR A 43 4.39 -4.69 4.38
N LEU A 44 4.19 -4.90 3.10
CA LEU A 44 2.92 -5.40 2.56
C LEU A 44 2.49 -6.76 3.13
N PRO A 45 3.40 -7.73 3.37
CA PRO A 45 2.99 -8.97 4.02
C PRO A 45 2.37 -8.76 5.41
N SER A 46 2.72 -7.68 6.09
CA SER A 46 2.18 -7.35 7.42
C SER A 46 0.96 -6.42 7.36
N ASN A 47 0.42 -6.16 6.17
CA ASN A 47 -0.74 -5.30 5.99
C ASN A 47 -1.98 -5.86 6.68
N VAL A 48 -2.75 -4.99 7.34
CA VAL A 48 -3.99 -5.38 8.01
C VAL A 48 -5.17 -4.48 7.67
N ALA A 49 -4.93 -3.35 7.00
CA ALA A 49 -6.01 -2.40 6.65
C ALA A 49 -5.53 -1.40 5.61
N LEU A 50 -6.46 -0.61 5.10
CA LEU A 50 -6.18 0.55 4.26
C LEU A 50 -6.72 1.78 4.97
N CYS A 51 -6.07 2.94 4.78
CA CYS A 51 -6.50 4.18 5.42
C CYS A 51 -6.71 5.28 4.39
N VAL A 52 -7.81 5.98 4.53
CA VAL A 52 -8.17 7.13 3.69
C VAL A 52 -8.41 8.34 4.57
N ASN A 53 -8.35 9.54 3.98
CA ASN A 53 -8.68 10.76 4.71
C ASN A 53 -10.20 10.97 4.66
N PRO A 54 -10.88 11.01 5.81
CA PRO A 54 -12.34 11.09 5.84
C PRO A 54 -12.91 12.37 5.23
N ASP A 55 -12.10 13.44 5.19
CA ASP A 55 -12.55 14.76 4.72
C ASP A 55 -12.25 15.01 3.24
N GLU A 56 -11.57 14.10 2.58
CA GLU A 56 -11.21 14.26 1.16
C GLU A 56 -12.18 13.52 0.26
N THR A 57 -12.16 13.89 -1.02
CA THR A 57 -13.03 13.28 -2.02
C THR A 57 -12.32 12.13 -2.72
N TYR A 58 -12.97 10.99 -2.78
CA TYR A 58 -12.51 9.79 -3.49
C TYR A 58 -13.47 9.47 -4.62
N VAL A 59 -12.99 8.78 -5.63
CA VAL A 59 -13.79 8.43 -6.79
C VAL A 59 -13.64 6.96 -7.14
N LYS A 60 -14.69 6.43 -7.73
CA LYS A 60 -14.67 5.15 -8.41
C LYS A 60 -14.56 5.45 -9.90
N VAL A 61 -13.55 4.92 -10.56
CA VAL A 61 -13.28 5.20 -11.96
C VAL A 61 -13.16 3.90 -12.75
N LYS A 62 -13.59 3.96 -14.01
CA LYS A 62 -13.33 2.90 -14.98
C LYS A 62 -12.22 3.36 -15.90
N THR A 63 -11.24 2.50 -16.11
CA THR A 63 -10.13 2.79 -17.02
C THR A 63 -10.34 2.10 -18.35
N ALA A 64 -9.62 2.59 -19.37
CA ALA A 64 -9.74 2.06 -20.73
C ALA A 64 -9.37 0.59 -20.84
N ASP A 65 -8.54 0.09 -19.93
CA ASP A 65 -8.12 -1.31 -19.90
C ASP A 65 -9.13 -2.26 -19.24
N GLY A 66 -10.27 -1.74 -18.81
CA GLY A 66 -11.35 -2.53 -18.23
C GLY A 66 -11.33 -2.66 -16.72
N TYR A 67 -10.35 -2.06 -16.04
CA TYR A 67 -10.30 -2.06 -14.58
C TYR A 67 -11.21 -1.00 -13.99
N THR A 68 -11.66 -1.25 -12.77
CA THR A 68 -12.38 -0.27 -11.96
C THR A 68 -11.55 -0.01 -10.70
N TYR A 69 -11.30 1.27 -10.40
CA TYR A 69 -10.44 1.65 -9.28
C TYR A 69 -11.09 2.66 -8.36
N TYR A 70 -10.68 2.61 -7.08
CA TYR A 70 -10.97 3.64 -6.09
C TYR A 70 -9.67 4.35 -5.74
N LEU A 71 -9.66 5.68 -5.79
CA LEU A 71 -8.53 6.50 -5.36
C LEU A 71 -9.01 7.93 -5.12
N ALA A 72 -8.13 8.79 -4.59
CA ALA A 72 -8.49 10.19 -4.37
C ALA A 72 -8.69 10.91 -5.71
N GLU A 73 -9.74 11.69 -5.80
CA GLU A 73 -10.07 12.43 -7.03
C GLU A 73 -8.93 13.34 -7.47
N ALA A 74 -8.32 14.05 -6.53
CA ALA A 74 -7.24 15.00 -6.82
C ALA A 74 -6.00 14.34 -7.43
N LEU A 75 -5.85 13.02 -7.30
CA LEU A 75 -4.67 12.29 -7.76
C LEU A 75 -4.94 11.45 -9.02
N CYS A 76 -6.17 11.46 -9.52
CA CYS A 76 -6.53 10.65 -10.69
C CYS A 76 -5.70 10.95 -11.92
N ASP A 77 -5.54 12.21 -12.25
CA ASP A 77 -4.78 12.59 -13.45
C ASP A 77 -3.33 12.16 -13.34
N LYS A 78 -2.74 12.37 -12.18
CA LYS A 78 -1.34 12.00 -11.92
C LYS A 78 -1.12 10.50 -12.00
N ILE A 79 -2.02 9.74 -11.41
CA ILE A 79 -1.88 8.27 -11.32
C ILE A 79 -2.31 7.59 -12.61
N LEU A 80 -3.38 8.07 -13.23
CA LEU A 80 -4.00 7.43 -14.39
C LEU A 80 -3.66 8.09 -15.73
N GLY A 81 -2.87 9.16 -15.70
CA GLY A 81 -2.44 9.84 -16.92
C GLY A 81 -3.52 10.65 -17.60
N GLY A 82 -4.44 11.25 -16.84
CA GLY A 82 -5.60 11.93 -17.34
C GLY A 82 -5.36 13.29 -17.99
N ASP A 83 -4.11 13.74 -18.11
CA ASP A 83 -3.75 15.01 -18.77
C ASP A 83 -3.97 14.98 -20.27
N LYS A 84 -4.11 13.81 -20.87
CA LYS A 84 -4.18 13.62 -22.32
C LYS A 84 -5.63 13.38 -22.75
N PRO A 85 -6.20 14.21 -23.62
CA PRO A 85 -7.54 13.96 -24.15
C PRO A 85 -7.52 12.83 -25.17
N PRO A 86 -8.52 11.94 -25.19
CA PRO A 86 -9.51 11.78 -24.12
C PRO A 86 -8.87 11.19 -22.87
N ALA A 87 -9.38 11.56 -21.69
CA ALA A 87 -8.84 11.00 -20.45
C ALA A 87 -8.96 9.48 -20.48
N PRO A 88 -7.92 8.75 -20.00
CA PRO A 88 -7.95 7.29 -20.05
C PRO A 88 -8.86 6.66 -18.99
N TYR A 89 -9.67 7.44 -18.32
CA TYR A 89 -10.58 6.94 -17.28
C TYR A 89 -11.88 7.75 -17.27
N GLU A 90 -12.92 7.15 -16.70
CA GLU A 90 -14.23 7.77 -16.51
C GLU A 90 -14.61 7.69 -15.04
N VAL A 91 -15.00 8.81 -14.45
CA VAL A 91 -15.48 8.85 -13.06
C VAL A 91 -16.92 8.31 -13.02
N VAL A 92 -17.11 7.21 -12.29
CA VAL A 92 -18.42 6.56 -12.17
C VAL A 92 -19.18 7.11 -10.96
N GLU A 93 -18.49 7.24 -9.82
CA GLU A 93 -19.09 7.74 -8.58
C GLU A 93 -18.08 8.52 -7.77
N ARG A 94 -18.58 9.40 -6.91
CA ARG A 94 -17.77 10.17 -5.96
C ARG A 94 -18.21 9.86 -4.54
N TYR A 95 -17.24 9.85 -3.63
CA TYR A 95 -17.43 9.56 -2.21
C TYR A 95 -16.59 10.48 -1.36
N THR A 96 -17.01 10.72 -0.12
CA THR A 96 -16.05 11.20 0.88
C THR A 96 -15.26 10.01 1.38
N GLY A 97 -14.06 10.25 1.92
CA GLY A 97 -13.29 9.17 2.53
C GLY A 97 -14.09 8.47 3.63
N LYS A 98 -14.87 9.24 4.39
CA LYS A 98 -15.73 8.69 5.43
C LYS A 98 -16.71 7.65 4.89
N GLU A 99 -17.27 7.88 3.71
CA GLU A 99 -18.19 6.95 3.06
C GLU A 99 -17.50 5.64 2.64
N LEU A 100 -16.21 5.69 2.35
CA LEU A 100 -15.45 4.49 2.01
C LEU A 100 -15.09 3.66 3.23
N GLY A 101 -15.16 4.24 4.42
CA GLY A 101 -14.86 3.52 5.65
C GLY A 101 -15.68 2.25 5.79
N GLY A 102 -15.03 1.16 6.18
CA GLY A 102 -15.68 -0.13 6.32
C GLY A 102 -15.64 -1.02 5.08
N THR A 103 -15.28 -0.47 3.93
CA THR A 103 -15.16 -1.27 2.70
C THR A 103 -14.10 -2.35 2.87
N GLY A 104 -14.46 -3.60 2.62
CA GLY A 104 -13.53 -4.73 2.75
C GLY A 104 -12.54 -4.79 1.59
N ALA A 105 -11.31 -5.14 1.90
CA ALA A 105 -10.25 -5.34 0.91
C ALA A 105 -9.58 -6.69 1.17
N GLU A 106 -9.33 -7.45 0.12
CA GLU A 106 -8.75 -8.79 0.27
C GLU A 106 -7.27 -8.71 0.62
N PRO A 107 -6.77 -9.60 1.48
CA PRO A 107 -5.36 -9.63 1.83
C PRO A 107 -4.51 -10.14 0.67
N PHE A 108 -3.24 -9.72 0.63
CA PHE A 108 -2.29 -10.21 -0.36
C PHE A 108 -1.64 -11.54 0.05
N PHE A 109 -1.53 -11.80 1.35
CA PHE A 109 -0.76 -12.92 1.87
C PHE A 109 -1.53 -13.68 2.94
N ASP A 110 -1.59 -14.99 2.81
CA ASP A 110 -2.33 -15.85 3.74
C ASP A 110 -1.71 -15.90 5.14
N CYS A 111 -0.38 -15.74 5.23
CA CYS A 111 0.30 -15.77 6.52
C CYS A 111 -0.23 -14.72 7.49
N ALA A 112 -0.55 -13.53 6.99
CA ALA A 112 -1.11 -12.47 7.83
C ALA A 112 -2.55 -12.78 8.26
N VAL A 113 -3.31 -13.43 7.39
CA VAL A 113 -4.70 -13.81 7.68
C VAL A 113 -4.75 -14.72 8.91
N ASP A 114 -3.87 -15.72 8.96
CA ASP A 114 -3.83 -16.67 10.08
C ASP A 114 -3.49 -15.97 11.40
N ILE A 115 -2.54 -15.03 11.36
CA ILE A 115 -2.14 -14.26 12.55
C ILE A 115 -3.31 -13.40 13.04
N CYS A 116 -4.00 -12.72 12.12
CA CYS A 116 -5.17 -11.92 12.46
C CYS A 116 -6.26 -12.76 13.10
N ALA A 117 -6.52 -13.94 12.55
CA ALA A 117 -7.55 -14.85 13.06
C ALA A 117 -7.25 -15.27 14.50
N LYS A 118 -5.99 -15.53 14.81
CA LYS A 118 -5.57 -15.91 16.17
C LYS A 118 -5.78 -14.79 17.19
N GLN A 119 -5.75 -13.54 16.73
CA GLN A 119 -5.96 -12.39 17.61
C GLN A 119 -7.44 -12.05 17.78
N HIS A 120 -8.33 -12.68 17.01
CA HIS A 120 -9.76 -12.42 17.04
C HIS A 120 -10.10 -10.95 16.79
N LYS A 121 -9.36 -10.31 15.88
CA LYS A 121 -9.55 -8.91 15.51
C LYS A 121 -9.87 -8.78 14.03
N LYS A 122 -10.75 -7.83 13.71
CA LYS A 122 -11.13 -7.56 12.32
C LYS A 122 -10.02 -6.80 11.61
N GLY A 123 -9.60 -7.30 10.47
CA GLY A 123 -8.67 -6.63 9.57
C GLY A 123 -9.21 -6.58 8.16
N TYR A 124 -8.42 -6.05 7.23
CA TYR A 124 -8.69 -6.04 5.79
C TYR A 124 -9.93 -5.25 5.42
N TYR A 125 -9.99 -4.01 5.91
CA TYR A 125 -11.03 -3.07 5.54
C TYR A 125 -10.47 -1.65 5.57
N VAL A 126 -11.24 -0.69 5.02
CA VAL A 126 -10.83 0.72 4.96
C VAL A 126 -11.16 1.39 6.29
N VAL A 127 -10.17 2.07 6.85
CA VAL A 127 -10.33 2.93 8.04
C VAL A 127 -10.02 4.37 7.65
N CYS A 128 -10.27 5.31 8.55
CA CYS A 128 -10.12 6.73 8.26
C CYS A 128 -9.20 7.42 9.25
N ASP A 129 -8.34 8.29 8.74
CA ASP A 129 -7.54 9.17 9.59
C ASP A 129 -7.09 10.40 8.79
N THR A 130 -7.02 11.54 9.46
CA THR A 130 -6.71 12.81 8.80
C THR A 130 -5.23 12.99 8.47
N TYR A 131 -4.35 12.11 8.94
CA TYR A 131 -2.93 12.20 8.59
C TYR A 131 -2.66 11.86 7.12
N VAL A 132 -3.58 11.16 6.46
CA VAL A 132 -3.41 10.80 5.06
C VAL A 132 -3.45 12.06 4.21
N THR A 133 -2.42 12.27 3.38
CA THR A 133 -2.32 13.44 2.52
C THR A 133 -2.58 13.08 1.06
N LEU A 134 -2.87 14.11 0.26
CA LEU A 134 -3.04 13.97 -1.19
C LEU A 134 -1.89 14.58 -1.98
N THR A 135 -0.75 14.81 -1.33
CA THR A 135 0.43 15.39 -2.00
C THR A 135 1.14 14.37 -2.87
N ASP A 136 1.13 13.12 -2.46
CA ASP A 136 1.76 12.01 -3.20
C ASP A 136 0.87 10.77 -3.13
N GLY A 137 1.14 9.82 -4.01
CA GLY A 137 0.46 8.54 -4.00
C GLY A 137 -0.96 8.59 -4.54
N THR A 138 -1.86 7.88 -3.89
CA THR A 138 -3.23 7.70 -4.35
C THR A 138 -4.29 8.24 -3.39
N GLY A 139 -3.86 8.78 -2.25
CA GLY A 139 -4.77 9.15 -1.18
C GLY A 139 -5.20 7.97 -0.31
N VAL A 140 -4.68 6.77 -0.59
CA VAL A 140 -4.93 5.57 0.19
C VAL A 140 -3.59 5.00 0.61
N VAL A 141 -3.41 4.78 1.90
CA VAL A 141 -2.18 4.16 2.42
C VAL A 141 -2.52 2.83 3.05
N HIS A 142 -1.60 1.85 2.94
CA HIS A 142 -1.81 0.60 3.63
C HIS A 142 -1.32 0.71 5.07
N ILE A 143 -1.92 -0.05 5.96
CA ILE A 143 -1.63 0.00 7.39
C ILE A 143 -0.97 -1.29 7.83
N ALA A 144 0.22 -1.15 8.43
CA ALA A 144 0.94 -2.23 9.09
C ALA A 144 1.40 -1.71 10.45
N PRO A 145 0.61 -1.93 11.53
CA PRO A 145 0.85 -1.28 12.83
C PRO A 145 2.22 -1.52 13.44
N ALA A 146 2.90 -2.60 13.05
CA ALA A 146 4.24 -2.89 13.55
C ALA A 146 5.33 -1.99 12.95
N PHE A 147 5.05 -1.27 11.86
CA PHE A 147 6.09 -0.61 11.06
C PHE A 147 5.85 0.88 10.80
N GLY A 148 5.13 1.56 11.65
CA GLY A 148 4.96 2.99 11.53
C GLY A 148 4.23 3.56 12.71
N GLU A 149 4.60 4.78 13.11
CA GLU A 149 3.96 5.44 14.25
C GLU A 149 2.50 5.76 13.95
N ASP A 150 2.23 6.31 12.77
CA ASP A 150 0.86 6.61 12.36
C ASP A 150 0.05 5.33 12.21
N ASP A 151 0.66 4.29 11.67
CA ASP A 151 0.04 2.98 11.52
C ASP A 151 -0.33 2.40 12.88
N ALA A 152 0.56 2.53 13.87
CA ALA A 152 0.31 2.06 15.22
C ALA A 152 -0.83 2.83 15.89
N LYS A 153 -0.91 4.14 15.68
CA LYS A 153 -1.99 4.97 16.20
C LYS A 153 -3.34 4.55 15.61
N VAL A 154 -3.39 4.34 14.31
CA VAL A 154 -4.59 3.88 13.63
C VAL A 154 -4.96 2.48 14.11
N GLY A 155 -3.95 1.63 14.29
CA GLY A 155 -4.16 0.28 14.81
C GLY A 155 -4.83 0.28 16.18
N ARG A 156 -4.42 1.18 17.07
CA ARG A 156 -5.04 1.32 18.38
C ARG A 156 -6.45 1.91 18.31
N LYS A 157 -6.63 2.91 17.45
CA LYS A 157 -7.92 3.59 17.27
C LYS A 157 -9.02 2.63 16.81
N TYR A 158 -8.68 1.73 15.90
CA TYR A 158 -9.64 0.79 15.31
C TYR A 158 -9.51 -0.63 15.88
N ASP A 159 -8.62 -0.84 16.84
CA ASP A 159 -8.33 -2.15 17.41
C ASP A 159 -7.98 -3.17 16.32
N LEU A 160 -7.09 -2.77 15.43
CA LEU A 160 -6.65 -3.61 14.32
C LEU A 160 -5.71 -4.72 14.80
N PRO A 161 -5.63 -5.84 14.05
CA PRO A 161 -4.64 -6.87 14.36
C PRO A 161 -3.22 -6.31 14.29
N PHE A 162 -2.32 -6.92 15.05
CA PHE A 162 -0.91 -6.55 15.03
C PHE A 162 -0.12 -7.67 14.37
N VAL A 163 0.40 -7.43 13.18
CA VAL A 163 1.14 -8.41 12.41
C VAL A 163 2.56 -7.89 12.20
N GLN A 164 3.55 -8.66 12.61
CA GLN A 164 4.96 -8.30 12.46
C GLN A 164 5.70 -9.46 11.81
N LEU A 165 5.94 -9.34 10.52
CA LEU A 165 6.58 -10.38 9.72
C LEU A 165 8.02 -10.02 9.35
N VAL A 166 8.65 -9.19 10.18
CA VAL A 166 10.08 -8.86 10.10
C VAL A 166 10.66 -9.01 11.51
N ASP A 167 11.78 -9.71 11.63
CA ASP A 167 12.41 -9.93 12.93
C ASP A 167 13.28 -8.73 13.37
N GLY A 168 13.86 -8.83 14.55
CA GLY A 168 14.68 -7.75 15.11
C GLY A 168 15.96 -7.45 14.34
N LYS A 169 16.35 -8.30 13.40
CA LYS A 169 17.52 -8.12 12.55
C LYS A 169 17.18 -7.53 11.19
N GLY A 170 15.90 -7.27 10.94
CA GLY A 170 15.46 -6.74 9.67
C GLY A 170 15.25 -7.79 8.59
N ASN A 171 15.14 -9.05 8.95
CA ASN A 171 14.89 -10.13 8.02
C ASN A 171 13.43 -10.57 8.06
N MET A 172 12.91 -10.94 6.90
CA MET A 172 11.52 -11.44 6.82
C MET A 172 11.41 -12.76 7.60
N THR A 173 10.31 -12.92 8.32
CA THR A 173 10.11 -14.10 9.16
C THR A 173 9.78 -15.34 8.34
N ALA A 174 9.85 -16.50 8.99
CA ALA A 174 9.63 -17.79 8.35
C ALA A 174 8.20 -17.99 7.84
N GLU A 175 7.23 -17.22 8.35
CA GLU A 175 5.85 -17.30 7.91
C GLU A 175 5.65 -16.73 6.50
N THR A 176 6.57 -15.87 6.04
CA THR A 176 6.45 -15.22 4.73
C THR A 176 7.09 -16.07 3.64
N PRO A 177 6.73 -15.84 2.36
CA PRO A 177 7.44 -16.47 1.24
C PRO A 177 8.90 -16.02 1.10
N TYR A 178 9.33 -15.04 1.91
CA TYR A 178 10.66 -14.43 1.84
C TYR A 178 11.49 -14.72 3.08
N ALA A 179 11.27 -15.85 3.70
CA ALA A 179 11.90 -16.23 4.98
C ALA A 179 13.41 -15.99 4.95
N GLY A 180 13.90 -15.23 5.95
CA GLY A 180 15.34 -14.96 6.10
C GLY A 180 15.91 -13.88 5.19
N VAL A 181 15.11 -13.31 4.29
CA VAL A 181 15.57 -12.28 3.37
C VAL A 181 15.54 -10.91 4.04
N PHE A 182 16.62 -10.15 3.93
CA PHE A 182 16.67 -8.79 4.46
C PHE A 182 15.67 -7.90 3.74
N VAL A 183 15.02 -6.99 4.48
CA VAL A 183 13.90 -6.20 3.96
C VAL A 183 14.16 -5.47 2.65
N LYS A 184 15.35 -4.88 2.50
CA LYS A 184 15.69 -4.18 1.26
C LYS A 184 15.77 -5.10 0.06
N LYS A 185 16.18 -6.35 0.27
CA LYS A 185 16.21 -7.35 -0.79
C LYS A 185 14.82 -7.96 -1.02
N ALA A 186 13.96 -7.91 -0.02
CA ALA A 186 12.60 -8.40 -0.15
C ALA A 186 11.73 -7.47 -1.00
N ASP A 187 12.02 -6.16 -1.03
CA ASP A 187 11.24 -5.20 -1.81
C ASP A 187 11.00 -5.66 -3.26
N PRO A 188 12.04 -5.92 -4.06
CA PRO A 188 11.80 -6.36 -5.44
C PRO A 188 11.11 -7.72 -5.51
N MET A 189 11.32 -8.59 -4.54
CA MET A 189 10.67 -9.91 -4.51
C MET A 189 9.17 -9.76 -4.28
N VAL A 190 8.77 -8.89 -3.36
CA VAL A 190 7.36 -8.61 -3.10
C VAL A 190 6.70 -8.02 -4.33
N LEU A 191 7.33 -7.03 -4.95
CA LEU A 191 6.79 -6.37 -6.14
C LEU A 191 6.65 -7.36 -7.30
N LYS A 192 7.63 -8.25 -7.48
CA LYS A 192 7.56 -9.28 -8.52
C LYS A 192 6.37 -10.22 -8.30
N ASP A 193 6.18 -10.66 -7.05
CA ASP A 193 5.06 -11.55 -6.72
C ASP A 193 3.72 -10.86 -6.97
N LEU A 194 3.60 -9.59 -6.60
CA LEU A 194 2.36 -8.85 -6.84
C LEU A 194 2.12 -8.63 -8.33
N ASP A 195 3.18 -8.37 -9.09
CA ASP A 195 3.06 -8.23 -10.54
C ASP A 195 2.58 -9.54 -11.18
N GLU A 196 3.12 -10.66 -10.77
CA GLU A 196 2.70 -11.98 -11.26
C GLU A 196 1.24 -12.28 -10.92
N LYS A 197 0.74 -11.76 -9.81
CA LYS A 197 -0.65 -11.93 -9.39
C LYS A 197 -1.59 -10.89 -10.02
N GLY A 198 -1.06 -9.95 -10.79
CA GLY A 198 -1.84 -8.88 -11.37
C GLY A 198 -2.24 -7.80 -10.37
N LEU A 199 -1.54 -7.70 -9.25
CA LEU A 199 -1.85 -6.77 -8.16
C LEU A 199 -0.91 -5.58 -8.06
N LEU A 200 0.06 -5.48 -8.95
CA LEU A 200 0.95 -4.32 -9.04
C LEU A 200 0.44 -3.39 -10.14
N PHE A 201 0.06 -2.18 -9.75
CA PHE A 201 -0.43 -1.19 -10.73
C PHE A 201 0.74 -0.47 -11.40
N ASP A 202 1.67 0.05 -10.60
CA ASP A 202 2.80 0.82 -11.13
C ASP A 202 3.94 0.84 -10.13
N ALA A 203 5.17 0.76 -10.63
CA ALA A 203 6.38 0.88 -9.83
C ALA A 203 7.50 1.43 -10.71
N PRO A 204 7.37 2.68 -11.20
CA PRO A 204 8.30 3.21 -12.18
C PRO A 204 9.73 3.29 -11.66
N LYS A 205 9.92 3.60 -10.38
CA LYS A 205 11.25 3.65 -9.79
C LYS A 205 11.87 2.28 -9.61
N PHE A 206 11.04 1.27 -9.38
CA PHE A 206 11.50 -0.10 -9.32
C PHE A 206 12.10 -0.52 -10.66
N GLU A 207 11.42 -0.24 -11.75
CA GLU A 207 11.90 -0.56 -13.09
C GLU A 207 13.16 0.24 -13.45
N HIS A 208 13.18 1.51 -13.13
CA HIS A 208 14.33 2.38 -13.40
C HIS A 208 15.55 2.01 -12.57
N SER A 209 15.38 1.73 -11.30
CA SER A 209 16.51 1.48 -10.41
C SER A 209 17.24 0.19 -10.75
N TYR A 210 16.58 -0.79 -11.34
CA TYR A 210 17.25 -2.01 -11.73
C TYR A 210 18.38 -1.78 -12.72
N PRO A 211 18.16 -1.14 -13.86
CA PRO A 211 19.26 -0.91 -14.79
C PRO A 211 20.23 0.16 -14.34
N THR A 212 19.82 1.12 -13.54
CA THR A 212 20.68 2.24 -13.18
C THR A 212 21.46 2.05 -11.90
N CYS A 213 20.95 1.26 -10.96
CA CYS A 213 21.64 1.02 -9.69
C CYS A 213 22.92 0.24 -9.85
N TRP A 214 23.11 -0.40 -10.96
CA TRP A 214 24.25 -1.28 -11.19
C TRP A 214 25.47 -0.59 -11.77
N ARG A 215 25.38 0.68 -11.95
CA ARG A 215 26.51 1.45 -12.49
C ARG A 215 27.28 2.21 -11.45
#